data_5d3f083a002e748fc1d1e4325baba89a
#
_entry.id   5d3f083a002e748fc1d1e4325baba89a
#
_cell.length_a   1.000
_cell.length_b   1.000
_cell.length_c   1.000
_cell.angle_alpha   90.00
_cell.angle_beta   90.00
_cell.angle_gamma   90.00
#
_symmetry.space_group_name_H-M   'P 1'
#
loop_
_entity.id
_entity.type
_entity.pdbx_description
1 polymer ?
#
loop_
_entity_poly.entity_id
_entity_poly.type
_entity_poly.pdbx_seq_one_letter_code
_entity_poly.pdbx_strand_id
1 'polypeptide(L)'
;MEYRRFGKTDMQLSVMGLGGLLAHYEGVCGHPSSEEKGKIYLRAAELGINLFDTGYGDEVHIPNELKGTDTNYHFSLKVGAPKPDDLEDLXDKQLKLLCRDTIDILRVHYYAYKGDNQLANRIVDLKQAGKVRSLCMIRHTLADQKAYAKHGPEPDSDADLVIYNYVCRWQETGLEQSHKMGQGVLIMKALGGQWISWLDKTQTDWQKTTPDEIIGLSPRGKGIRSELXLIYPIVAGPWHELSESGKTGVPTSKALSWVLKNKAVNSVLVAVASVDELEETLAAK
;
A
#
# COMPACT_ATOMS: atom_id res chain seq x y z
N MET A 1 -7.59 7.89 -16.22
CA MET A 1 -6.58 7.32 -15.30
C MET A 1 -5.18 7.60 -15.85
N GLU A 2 -4.25 8.05 -15.01
CA GLU A 2 -2.83 8.19 -15.35
C GLU A 2 -2.12 6.86 -15.04
N TYR A 3 -1.10 6.53 -15.83
CA TYR A 3 -0.27 5.33 -15.60
C TYR A 3 1.18 5.75 -15.49
N ARG A 4 1.92 5.08 -14.61
CA ARG A 4 3.35 5.32 -14.40
C ARG A 4 4.13 4.01 -14.46
N ARG A 5 5.29 4.05 -15.08
CA ARG A 5 6.19 2.89 -15.11
C ARG A 5 6.61 2.53 -13.68
N PHE A 6 6.51 1.26 -13.34
CA PHE A 6 6.84 0.77 -11.98
C PHE A 6 8.34 0.48 -11.88
N GLY A 7 9.06 1.48 -11.43
CA GLY A 7 10.50 1.34 -11.27
C GLY A 7 11.21 0.96 -12.57
N LYS A 8 12.09 -0.02 -12.49
CA LYS A 8 12.84 -0.53 -13.65
C LYS A 8 12.09 -1.62 -14.40
N THR A 9 10.90 -2.01 -13.92
CA THR A 9 10.11 -3.05 -14.60
C THR A 9 9.48 -2.49 -15.87
N ASP A 10 8.86 -3.36 -16.65
CA ASP A 10 8.09 -2.97 -17.85
C ASP A 10 6.61 -2.68 -17.52
N MET A 11 6.22 -2.84 -16.25
CA MET A 11 4.83 -2.63 -15.85
C MET A 11 4.44 -1.16 -15.84
N GLN A 12 3.27 -0.85 -16.40
CA GLN A 12 2.65 0.48 -16.35
C GLN A 12 1.48 0.39 -15.37
N LEU A 13 1.66 0.91 -14.16
CA LEU A 13 0.63 0.84 -13.13
C LEU A 13 -0.23 2.10 -13.12
N SER A 14 -1.53 1.93 -12.95
CA SER A 14 -2.42 3.06 -12.67
C SER A 14 -1.93 3.76 -11.39
N VAL A 15 -2.00 5.09 -11.37
CA VAL A 15 -1.51 5.87 -10.21
C VAL A 15 -2.31 5.58 -8.93
N MET A 16 -3.47 4.95 -9.07
CA MET A 16 -4.22 4.41 -7.93
C MET A 16 -4.48 2.94 -8.17
N GLY A 17 -4.18 2.12 -7.16
CA GLY A 17 -4.47 0.69 -7.15
C GLY A 17 -5.50 0.39 -6.08
N LEU A 18 -6.28 -0.66 -6.28
CA LEU A 18 -7.28 -1.08 -5.30
C LEU A 18 -6.60 -1.89 -4.20
N GLY A 19 -6.64 -1.38 -2.97
CA GLY A 19 -6.05 -2.04 -1.81
C GLY A 19 -6.82 -3.28 -1.40
N GLY A 20 -6.12 -4.25 -0.87
CA GLY A 20 -6.67 -5.58 -0.58
C GLY A 20 -7.50 -5.69 0.69
N LEU A 21 -7.60 -4.64 1.48
CA LEU A 21 -8.39 -4.66 2.72
C LEU A 21 -9.68 -3.87 2.52
N LEU A 22 -10.62 -4.48 1.82
CA LEU A 22 -11.92 -3.84 1.60
C LEU A 22 -12.72 -3.87 2.90
N ALA A 23 -12.62 -2.78 3.67
CA ALA A 23 -13.39 -2.59 4.91
C ALA A 23 -13.16 -3.68 5.96
N HIS A 24 -11.93 -4.13 6.10
CA HIS A 24 -11.60 -5.21 7.04
C HIS A 24 -11.55 -4.78 8.50
N TYR A 25 -11.51 -3.48 8.76
CA TYR A 25 -11.32 -2.97 10.13
C TYR A 25 -12.65 -2.63 10.77
N GLU A 26 -12.93 -3.34 11.84
CA GLU A 26 -14.16 -3.16 12.62
C GLU A 26 -14.35 -1.70 13.03
N GLY A 27 -15.52 -1.18 12.78
CA GLY A 27 -15.92 0.17 13.21
C GLY A 27 -15.41 1.32 12.38
N VAL A 28 -14.74 1.04 11.25
CA VAL A 28 -14.18 2.11 10.42
C VAL A 28 -15.04 2.39 9.19
N CYS A 29 -15.41 1.35 8.51
CA CYS A 29 -16.26 1.45 7.32
C CYS A 29 -17.15 0.21 7.29
N GLY A 30 -18.08 0.20 6.38
CA GLY A 30 -18.99 -0.93 6.23
C GLY A 30 -18.25 -2.22 5.92
N HIS A 31 -18.96 -3.31 6.04
CA HIS A 31 -18.46 -4.62 5.62
C HIS A 31 -19.22 -5.02 4.35
N PRO A 32 -18.70 -4.65 3.18
CA PRO A 32 -19.42 -4.97 1.95
C PRO A 32 -19.58 -6.48 1.78
N SER A 33 -20.74 -6.87 1.25
CA SER A 33 -21.02 -8.26 0.92
C SER A 33 -20.09 -8.76 -0.19
N SER A 34 -20.04 -10.06 -0.40
CA SER A 34 -19.25 -10.64 -1.50
C SER A 34 -19.65 -10.04 -2.85
N GLU A 35 -20.93 -9.83 -3.07
CA GLU A 35 -21.43 -9.23 -4.31
C GLU A 35 -20.93 -7.79 -4.47
N GLU A 36 -21.00 -7.00 -3.40
CA GLU A 36 -20.53 -5.61 -3.42
C GLU A 36 -19.02 -5.54 -3.65
N LYS A 37 -18.25 -6.44 -3.05
CA LYS A 37 -16.80 -6.53 -3.30
C LYS A 37 -16.52 -6.80 -4.78
N GLY A 38 -17.26 -7.73 -5.38
CA GLY A 38 -17.15 -7.98 -6.82
C GLY A 38 -17.44 -6.74 -7.66
N LYS A 39 -18.49 -6.00 -7.31
CA LYS A 39 -18.84 -4.74 -7.99
C LYS A 39 -17.73 -3.70 -7.86
N ILE A 40 -17.11 -3.61 -6.67
CA ILE A 40 -15.99 -2.66 -6.45
C ILE A 40 -14.83 -3.02 -7.39
N TYR A 41 -14.46 -4.30 -7.49
CA TYR A 41 -13.37 -4.74 -8.37
C TYR A 41 -13.67 -4.42 -9.83
N LEU A 42 -14.88 -4.76 -10.31
CA LEU A 42 -15.27 -4.48 -11.70
C LEU A 42 -15.27 -2.97 -11.98
N ARG A 43 -15.85 -2.20 -11.06
CA ARG A 43 -15.92 -0.75 -11.25
C ARG A 43 -14.53 -0.11 -11.24
N ALA A 44 -13.63 -0.61 -10.38
CA ALA A 44 -12.24 -0.14 -10.36
C ALA A 44 -11.57 -0.36 -11.73
N ALA A 45 -11.75 -1.55 -12.30
CA ALA A 45 -11.21 -1.87 -13.63
C ALA A 45 -11.80 -0.97 -14.72
N GLU A 46 -13.13 -0.75 -14.70
CA GLU A 46 -13.80 0.16 -15.65
C GLU A 46 -13.26 1.58 -15.57
N LEU A 47 -12.91 2.04 -14.36
CA LEU A 47 -12.37 3.37 -14.15
C LEU A 47 -10.87 3.46 -14.45
N GLY A 48 -10.27 2.35 -14.89
CA GLY A 48 -8.88 2.29 -15.35
C GLY A 48 -7.87 1.85 -14.30
N ILE A 49 -8.30 1.37 -13.14
CA ILE A 49 -7.38 0.75 -12.19
C ILE A 49 -6.90 -0.57 -12.79
N ASN A 50 -5.59 -0.76 -12.82
CA ASN A 50 -5.00 -2.02 -13.28
C ASN A 50 -4.11 -2.70 -12.24
N LEU A 51 -4.09 -2.18 -11.01
CA LEU A 51 -3.31 -2.77 -9.91
C LEU A 51 -4.26 -3.19 -8.79
N PHE A 52 -4.26 -4.49 -8.48
CA PHE A 52 -5.09 -5.07 -7.44
C PHE A 52 -4.22 -5.71 -6.36
N ASP A 53 -4.49 -5.34 -5.11
CA ASP A 53 -3.72 -5.78 -3.95
C ASP A 53 -4.38 -7.05 -3.37
N THR A 54 -3.58 -8.08 -3.09
CA THR A 54 -4.06 -9.38 -2.61
C THR A 54 -3.24 -9.86 -1.41
N GLY A 55 -3.67 -10.99 -0.85
CA GLY A 55 -3.03 -11.57 0.34
C GLY A 55 -3.73 -11.18 1.63
N TYR A 56 -4.99 -10.77 1.53
CA TYR A 56 -5.80 -10.35 2.69
C TYR A 56 -7.07 -11.19 2.85
N GLY A 57 -7.37 -12.03 1.86
CA GLY A 57 -8.57 -12.85 1.87
C GLY A 57 -9.71 -12.33 1.00
N ASP A 58 -9.73 -11.05 0.69
CA ASP A 58 -10.79 -10.46 -0.14
C ASP A 58 -10.64 -10.80 -1.62
N GLU A 59 -9.46 -11.24 -2.03
CA GLU A 59 -9.18 -11.60 -3.43
C GLU A 59 -10.03 -12.77 -3.95
N VAL A 60 -10.65 -13.53 -3.06
CA VAL A 60 -11.60 -14.58 -3.48
C VAL A 60 -12.82 -13.98 -4.19
N HIS A 61 -13.09 -12.71 -3.97
CA HIS A 61 -14.22 -11.99 -4.57
C HIS A 61 -13.86 -11.31 -5.89
N ILE A 62 -12.60 -11.40 -6.34
CA ILE A 62 -12.20 -10.83 -7.64
C ILE A 62 -12.96 -11.58 -8.75
N PRO A 63 -13.72 -10.87 -9.59
CA PRO A 63 -14.44 -11.51 -10.70
C PRO A 63 -13.52 -12.19 -11.70
N ASN A 64 -14.04 -13.26 -12.31
CA ASN A 64 -13.25 -14.05 -13.27
C ASN A 64 -12.80 -13.23 -14.48
N GLU A 65 -13.55 -12.20 -14.83
CA GLU A 65 -13.25 -11.30 -15.94
C GLU A 65 -11.93 -10.54 -15.76
N LEU A 66 -11.48 -10.44 -14.52
CA LEU A 66 -10.24 -9.72 -14.18
C LEU A 66 -9.04 -10.67 -13.98
N LYS A 67 -9.29 -11.99 -14.02
CA LYS A 67 -8.26 -13.01 -13.78
C LYS A 67 -7.64 -13.48 -15.10
N GLY A 68 -6.55 -14.25 -14.99
CA GLY A 68 -5.91 -14.86 -16.14
C GLY A 68 -4.68 -14.12 -16.63
N THR A 69 -3.92 -14.78 -17.52
CA THR A 69 -2.66 -14.26 -18.05
C THR A 69 -2.83 -13.24 -19.16
N ASP A 70 -3.97 -13.28 -19.84
CA ASP A 70 -4.22 -12.44 -21.03
C ASP A 70 -4.81 -11.07 -20.69
N THR A 71 -4.81 -10.70 -19.41
CA THR A 71 -5.34 -9.41 -18.96
C THR A 71 -4.21 -8.41 -18.75
N ASN A 72 -4.54 -7.13 -18.81
CA ASN A 72 -3.60 -6.04 -18.52
C ASN A 72 -3.62 -5.65 -17.04
N TYR A 73 -4.13 -6.54 -16.18
CA TYR A 73 -4.19 -6.28 -14.74
C TYR A 73 -2.95 -6.85 -14.05
N HIS A 74 -2.50 -6.14 -13.03
CA HIS A 74 -1.35 -6.51 -12.22
C HIS A 74 -1.80 -6.86 -10.80
N PHE A 75 -1.24 -7.93 -10.26
CA PHE A 75 -1.60 -8.40 -8.92
C PHE A 75 -0.40 -8.30 -7.98
N SER A 76 -0.65 -7.64 -6.84
CA SER A 76 0.35 -7.42 -5.80
C SER A 76 0.01 -8.32 -4.62
N LEU A 77 0.81 -9.34 -4.37
CA LEU A 77 0.56 -10.33 -3.30
C LEU A 77 1.34 -9.98 -2.04
N LYS A 78 0.62 -9.74 -0.94
CA LYS A 78 1.26 -9.62 0.37
C LYS A 78 1.41 -10.99 1.01
N VAL A 79 2.65 -11.42 1.23
CA VAL A 79 2.94 -12.60 2.05
C VAL A 79 3.45 -12.20 3.44
N GLY A 80 3.84 -10.94 3.61
CA GLY A 80 4.23 -10.40 4.91
C GLY A 80 5.57 -10.94 5.39
N ALA A 81 5.54 -11.82 6.37
CA ALA A 81 6.74 -12.44 6.94
C ALA A 81 6.56 -13.96 6.94
N PRO A 82 6.59 -14.58 5.76
CA PRO A 82 6.36 -16.03 5.67
C PRO A 82 7.61 -16.80 6.12
N LYS A 83 7.42 -18.04 6.50
CA LYS A 83 8.56 -18.97 6.63
C LYS A 83 9.06 -19.29 5.22
N PRO A 84 10.37 -19.50 5.04
CA PRO A 84 10.91 -19.84 3.71
C PRO A 84 10.21 -21.03 3.05
N ASP A 85 9.92 -22.07 3.83
CA ASP A 85 9.31 -23.31 3.30
C ASP A 85 7.83 -23.11 2.90
N ASP A 86 7.14 -22.13 3.49
CA ASP A 86 5.73 -21.87 3.19
C ASP A 86 5.55 -20.93 1.98
N LEU A 87 6.61 -20.25 1.57
CA LEU A 87 6.51 -19.17 0.58
C LEU A 87 5.99 -19.64 -0.78
N GLU A 88 6.48 -20.77 -1.26
CA GLU A 88 6.07 -21.30 -2.56
C GLU A 88 4.59 -21.71 -2.55
N ASP A 89 4.14 -22.36 -1.52
CA ASP A 89 2.73 -22.74 -1.37
C ASP A 89 1.80 -21.49 -1.35
N LEU A 90 2.25 -20.45 -0.70
CA LEU A 90 1.52 -19.19 -0.74
C LEU A 90 1.42 -18.59 -2.13
N UNK A 91 2.52 -18.51 -3.08
CA UNK A 91 2.57 -18.21 -4.07
C UNK A 91 1.84 -18.84 -4.73
N ASP A 92 1.74 -20.30 -4.96
CA ASP A 92 0.95 -21.21 -5.80
C ASP A 92 -0.57 -21.12 -5.53
N LYS A 93 -0.95 -21.05 -4.27
CA LYS A 93 -2.36 -20.86 -3.90
C LYS A 93 -2.96 -19.60 -4.57
N GLN A 94 -2.20 -18.53 -4.55
CA GLN A 94 -2.63 -17.25 -5.13
C GLN A 94 -2.68 -17.32 -6.65
N LEU A 95 -1.65 -17.92 -7.27
CA LEU A 95 -1.60 -18.11 -8.72
C LEU A 95 -2.82 -18.91 -9.21
N LYS A 96 -3.14 -19.99 -8.49
CA LYS A 96 -4.31 -20.81 -8.81
C LYS A 96 -5.61 -20.00 -8.69
N LEU A 97 -5.76 -19.21 -7.61
CA LEU A 97 -6.95 -18.39 -7.38
C LEU A 97 -7.14 -17.35 -8.49
N LEU A 98 -6.03 -16.76 -8.95
CA LEU A 98 -6.06 -15.69 -9.95
C LEU A 98 -5.96 -16.21 -11.39
N CYS A 99 -5.82 -17.53 -11.57
CA CYS A 99 -5.62 -18.18 -12.88
C CYS A 99 -4.40 -17.59 -13.60
N ARG A 100 -3.29 -17.43 -12.87
CA ARG A 100 -2.06 -16.79 -13.37
C ARG A 100 -0.87 -17.74 -13.20
N ASP A 101 0.18 -17.49 -13.99
CA ASP A 101 1.44 -18.22 -13.88
C ASP A 101 2.50 -17.42 -13.11
N THR A 102 2.27 -16.12 -12.95
CA THR A 102 3.25 -15.21 -12.33
C THR A 102 2.54 -14.19 -11.44
N ILE A 103 3.12 -13.93 -10.27
CA ILE A 103 2.74 -12.81 -9.40
C ILE A 103 3.53 -11.58 -9.86
N ASP A 104 2.84 -10.50 -10.18
CA ASP A 104 3.50 -9.29 -10.70
C ASP A 104 4.35 -8.62 -9.62
N ILE A 105 3.82 -8.48 -8.39
CA ILE A 105 4.52 -7.80 -7.29
C ILE A 105 4.38 -8.65 -6.03
N LEU A 106 5.49 -9.25 -5.56
CA LEU A 106 5.50 -9.98 -4.29
C LEU A 106 5.91 -9.01 -3.17
N ARG A 107 5.08 -8.89 -2.12
CA ARG A 107 5.35 -7.96 -1.02
C ARG A 107 5.71 -8.70 0.26
N VAL A 108 6.92 -8.41 0.77
CA VAL A 108 7.50 -9.03 1.96
C VAL A 108 7.93 -7.92 2.93
N HIS A 109 7.72 -8.12 4.23
CA HIS A 109 8.22 -7.14 5.21
C HIS A 109 9.74 -7.05 5.16
N TYR A 110 10.25 -5.84 5.16
CA TYR A 110 11.69 -5.59 5.08
C TYR A 110 12.44 -6.31 6.21
N TYR A 111 11.93 -6.23 7.45
CA TYR A 111 12.59 -6.89 8.58
C TYR A 111 12.68 -8.41 8.38
N ALA A 112 11.67 -9.01 7.77
CA ALA A 112 11.66 -10.47 7.53
C ALA A 112 12.70 -10.84 6.46
N TYR A 113 12.73 -10.08 5.38
CA TYR A 113 13.70 -10.28 4.30
C TYR A 113 15.15 -10.14 4.81
N LYS A 114 15.43 -9.06 5.56
CA LYS A 114 16.78 -8.81 6.07
C LYS A 114 17.16 -9.74 7.22
N GLY A 115 16.19 -10.27 7.92
CA GLY A 115 16.41 -11.15 9.07
C GLY A 115 16.58 -12.63 8.72
N ASP A 116 16.31 -13.01 7.47
CA ASP A 116 16.30 -14.43 7.09
C ASP A 116 16.86 -14.64 5.67
N ASN A 117 18.11 -15.09 5.61
CA ASN A 117 18.78 -15.35 4.33
C ASN A 117 18.12 -16.51 3.54
N GLN A 118 17.48 -17.47 4.22
CA GLN A 118 16.77 -18.54 3.53
C GLN A 118 15.55 -17.99 2.80
N LEU A 119 14.82 -17.08 3.45
CA LEU A 119 13.69 -16.41 2.82
C LEU A 119 14.16 -15.58 1.60
N ALA A 120 15.25 -14.84 1.75
CA ALA A 120 15.80 -14.03 0.65
C ALA A 120 16.18 -14.90 -0.54
N ASN A 121 16.88 -16.02 -0.28
CA ASN A 121 17.29 -16.96 -1.34
C ASN A 121 16.06 -17.58 -2.02
N ARG A 122 15.04 -17.97 -1.24
CA ARG A 122 13.82 -18.57 -1.80
C ARG A 122 13.12 -17.59 -2.74
N ILE A 123 13.11 -16.29 -2.40
CA ILE A 123 12.53 -15.26 -3.28
C ILE A 123 13.31 -15.15 -4.59
N VAL A 124 14.65 -15.21 -4.52
CA VAL A 124 15.50 -15.21 -5.73
C VAL A 124 15.14 -16.41 -6.61
N ASP A 125 15.02 -17.60 -6.02
CA ASP A 125 14.63 -18.82 -6.76
C ASP A 125 13.28 -18.65 -7.47
N LEU A 126 12.28 -18.08 -6.78
CA LEU A 126 10.96 -17.85 -7.37
C LEU A 126 11.00 -16.82 -8.51
N LYS A 127 11.85 -15.80 -8.39
CA LYS A 127 12.05 -14.83 -9.48
C LYS A 127 12.72 -15.53 -10.68
N GLN A 128 13.75 -16.33 -10.45
CA GLN A 128 14.44 -17.08 -11.52
C GLN A 128 13.51 -18.09 -12.20
N ALA A 129 12.60 -18.70 -11.44
CA ALA A 129 11.60 -19.63 -11.98
C ALA A 129 10.47 -18.92 -12.73
N GLY A 130 10.43 -17.57 -12.72
CA GLY A 130 9.37 -16.80 -13.38
C GLY A 130 8.06 -16.72 -12.61
N LYS A 131 8.03 -17.26 -11.39
CA LYS A 131 6.81 -17.20 -10.57
C LYS A 131 6.56 -15.80 -9.97
N VAL A 132 7.60 -14.96 -9.88
CA VAL A 132 7.54 -13.60 -9.33
C VAL A 132 8.26 -12.65 -10.28
N ARG A 133 7.59 -11.56 -10.71
CA ARG A 133 8.21 -10.55 -11.58
C ARG A 133 9.00 -9.51 -10.79
N SER A 134 8.47 -9.07 -9.65
CA SER A 134 9.14 -8.01 -8.88
C SER A 134 8.95 -8.23 -7.38
N LEU A 135 9.97 -7.82 -6.62
CA LEU A 135 9.99 -7.89 -5.16
C LEU A 135 9.80 -6.49 -4.58
N CYS A 136 8.82 -6.34 -3.70
CA CYS A 136 8.49 -5.05 -3.06
C CYS A 136 8.63 -5.19 -1.54
N MET A 137 9.45 -4.34 -0.93
CA MET A 137 9.68 -4.33 0.51
C MET A 137 8.58 -3.54 1.23
N ILE A 138 7.90 -4.17 2.19
CA ILE A 138 6.89 -3.48 3.00
C ILE A 138 7.60 -2.73 4.13
N ARG A 139 7.49 -1.39 4.15
CA ARG A 139 8.08 -0.52 5.17
C ARG A 139 7.01 -0.15 6.22
N HIS A 140 6.47 -1.15 6.91
CA HIS A 140 5.32 -0.95 7.78
C HIS A 140 5.70 -0.74 9.25
N THR A 141 6.70 -1.48 9.76
CA THR A 141 7.15 -1.29 11.13
C THR A 141 7.92 0.02 11.26
N LEU A 142 7.96 0.57 12.47
CA LEU A 142 8.72 1.79 12.73
C LEU A 142 10.19 1.63 12.34
N ALA A 143 10.78 0.49 12.67
CA ALA A 143 12.18 0.20 12.35
C ALA A 143 12.40 0.21 10.83
N ASP A 144 11.47 -0.42 10.07
CA ASP A 144 11.56 -0.46 8.61
C ASP A 144 11.42 0.94 7.99
N GLN A 145 10.52 1.77 8.55
CA GLN A 145 10.33 3.15 8.10
C GLN A 145 11.58 3.99 8.36
N LYS A 146 12.16 3.86 9.56
CA LYS A 146 13.40 4.58 9.92
C LYS A 146 14.56 4.12 9.03
N ALA A 147 14.65 2.81 8.75
CA ALA A 147 15.69 2.28 7.86
C ALA A 147 15.54 2.87 6.45
N TYR A 148 14.33 2.91 5.92
CA TYR A 148 14.06 3.47 4.60
C TYR A 148 14.37 4.97 4.54
N ALA A 149 13.96 5.73 5.56
CA ALA A 149 14.25 7.17 5.63
C ALA A 149 15.75 7.44 5.67
N LYS A 150 16.50 6.57 6.33
CA LYS A 150 17.96 6.77 6.52
C LYS A 150 18.78 6.23 5.36
N HIS A 151 18.43 5.06 4.86
CA HIS A 151 19.28 4.31 3.90
C HIS A 151 18.67 4.19 2.51
N GLY A 152 17.39 4.57 2.33
CA GLY A 152 16.70 4.42 1.06
C GLY A 152 16.23 2.99 0.81
N PRO A 153 15.98 2.66 -0.46
CA PRO A 153 15.48 1.33 -0.83
C PRO A 153 16.55 0.25 -0.70
N GLU A 154 16.11 -0.99 -0.55
CA GLU A 154 17.00 -2.15 -0.57
C GLU A 154 17.50 -2.37 -2.01
N PRO A 155 18.83 -2.43 -2.24
CA PRO A 155 19.35 -2.56 -3.60
C PRO A 155 18.89 -3.81 -4.34
N ASP A 156 18.61 -4.90 -3.61
CA ASP A 156 18.21 -6.17 -4.20
C ASP A 156 16.70 -6.29 -4.40
N SER A 157 15.93 -5.24 -4.05
CA SER A 157 14.49 -5.21 -4.31
C SER A 157 14.19 -4.38 -5.56
N ASP A 158 12.98 -4.56 -6.08
CA ASP A 158 12.49 -3.80 -7.23
C ASP A 158 11.69 -2.57 -6.80
N ALA A 159 11.17 -2.60 -5.55
CA ALA A 159 10.26 -1.56 -5.09
C ALA A 159 10.13 -1.55 -3.56
N ASP A 160 9.51 -0.49 -3.06
CA ASP A 160 9.11 -0.37 -1.65
C ASP A 160 7.64 0.04 -1.53
N LEU A 161 6.95 -0.49 -0.53
CA LEU A 161 5.61 -0.07 -0.12
C LEU A 161 5.76 0.77 1.14
N VAL A 162 5.47 2.06 1.03
CA VAL A 162 5.84 3.08 2.01
C VAL A 162 4.60 3.78 2.56
N ILE A 163 4.60 4.12 3.85
CA ILE A 163 3.57 4.99 4.43
C ILE A 163 3.92 6.43 4.08
N TYR A 164 3.04 7.10 3.36
CA TYR A 164 3.27 8.49 2.96
C TYR A 164 1.95 9.22 2.77
N ASN A 165 1.83 10.37 3.42
CA ASN A 165 0.69 11.26 3.27
C ASN A 165 1.09 12.65 3.78
N TYR A 166 0.18 13.60 3.73
CA TYR A 166 0.48 14.99 4.08
C TYR A 166 1.09 15.14 5.47
N VAL A 167 0.66 14.34 6.45
CA VAL A 167 1.15 14.46 7.84
C VAL A 167 2.27 13.45 8.16
N CYS A 168 2.49 12.44 7.31
CA CYS A 168 3.49 11.39 7.53
C CYS A 168 4.57 11.51 6.46
N ARG A 169 5.53 12.39 6.68
CA ARG A 169 6.51 12.80 5.67
C ARG A 169 7.95 12.39 5.97
N TRP A 170 8.16 11.74 7.10
CA TRP A 170 9.54 11.40 7.55
C TRP A 170 10.28 10.42 6.64
N GLN A 171 9.59 9.81 5.67
CA GLN A 171 10.22 8.90 4.70
C GLN A 171 10.56 9.58 3.36
N GLU A 172 10.41 10.90 3.25
CA GLU A 172 10.65 11.62 1.99
C GLU A 172 12.07 11.44 1.45
N THR A 173 13.08 11.35 2.33
CA THR A 173 14.46 11.09 1.89
C THR A 173 14.57 9.72 1.20
N GLY A 174 13.90 8.72 1.74
CA GLY A 174 13.86 7.38 1.10
C GLY A 174 13.17 7.42 -0.25
N LEU A 175 12.06 8.16 -0.35
CA LEU A 175 11.35 8.33 -1.63
C LEU A 175 12.26 8.97 -2.68
N GLU A 176 13.00 10.02 -2.29
CA GLU A 176 13.94 10.68 -3.18
C GLU A 176 15.02 9.72 -3.67
N GLN A 177 15.53 8.89 -2.76
CA GLN A 177 16.55 7.89 -3.12
C GLN A 177 15.96 6.82 -4.07
N SER A 178 14.75 6.33 -3.81
CA SER A 178 14.07 5.39 -4.71
C SER A 178 13.93 5.98 -6.11
N HIS A 179 13.52 7.24 -6.19
CA HIS A 179 13.38 7.94 -7.47
C HIS A 179 14.74 8.00 -8.22
N LYS A 180 15.80 8.39 -7.53
CA LYS A 180 17.14 8.47 -8.12
C LYS A 180 17.66 7.11 -8.59
N MET A 181 17.32 6.06 -7.87
CA MET A 181 17.75 4.69 -8.19
C MET A 181 16.83 4.02 -9.23
N GLY A 182 15.72 4.66 -9.57
CA GLY A 182 14.73 4.09 -10.50
C GLY A 182 13.99 2.91 -9.92
N GLN A 183 13.80 2.86 -8.60
CA GLN A 183 13.04 1.78 -7.97
C GLN A 183 11.57 2.18 -7.83
N GLY A 184 10.70 1.16 -7.85
CA GLY A 184 9.27 1.37 -7.74
C GLY A 184 8.84 1.78 -6.34
N VAL A 185 7.79 2.60 -6.24
CA VAL A 185 7.23 3.01 -4.97
C VAL A 185 5.72 2.87 -5.00
N LEU A 186 5.20 2.06 -4.09
CA LEU A 186 3.78 1.98 -3.79
C LEU A 186 3.54 2.71 -2.47
N ILE A 187 2.41 3.40 -2.38
CA ILE A 187 2.06 4.11 -1.14
C ILE A 187 0.90 3.42 -0.45
N MET A 188 1.05 3.16 0.84
CA MET A 188 -0.05 2.76 1.72
C MET A 188 -0.37 3.90 2.67
N LYS A 189 -1.60 3.89 3.19
CA LYS A 189 -2.09 4.87 4.18
C LYS A 189 -2.00 6.32 3.68
N ALA A 190 -2.22 6.52 2.39
CA ALA A 190 -2.23 7.85 1.81
C ALA A 190 -3.31 8.74 2.44
N LEU A 191 -4.39 8.12 2.93
CA LEU A 191 -5.48 8.81 3.63
C LEU A 191 -5.37 8.65 5.15
N GLY A 192 -4.25 8.12 5.65
CA GLY A 192 -3.92 8.02 7.07
C GLY A 192 -4.45 6.80 7.80
N GLY A 193 -5.55 6.25 7.38
CA GLY A 193 -6.14 5.09 8.05
C GLY A 193 -7.09 5.47 9.18
N GLN A 194 -7.46 4.47 9.95
CA GLN A 194 -8.65 4.52 10.81
C GLN A 194 -8.50 5.28 12.15
N TRP A 195 -7.30 5.67 12.52
CA TRP A 195 -7.10 6.22 13.87
C TRP A 195 -7.10 7.74 13.94
N ILE A 196 -7.42 8.35 12.84
CA ILE A 196 -7.38 9.80 12.71
C ILE A 196 -8.29 10.53 13.71
N SER A 197 -9.45 9.96 14.01
CA SER A 197 -10.44 10.58 14.90
C SER A 197 -10.01 10.67 16.35
N TRP A 198 -8.97 9.94 16.74
CA TRP A 198 -8.54 9.91 18.14
C TRP A 198 -7.61 11.05 18.51
N LEU A 199 -7.08 11.75 17.54
CA LEU A 199 -6.03 12.73 17.75
C LEU A 199 -6.61 14.15 17.65
N ASP A 200 -6.14 15.03 18.52
CA ASP A 200 -6.47 16.46 18.41
C ASP A 200 -5.58 17.06 17.32
N LYS A 201 -6.16 17.19 16.15
CA LYS A 201 -5.46 17.66 14.97
C LYS A 201 -5.25 19.15 14.93
N THR A 202 -5.95 19.89 15.79
CA THR A 202 -5.87 21.36 15.79
C THR A 202 -4.64 21.88 16.54
N GLN A 203 -4.06 21.06 17.42
CA GLN A 203 -2.96 21.46 18.28
C GLN A 203 -1.62 20.83 17.90
N THR A 204 -1.59 20.01 16.86
CA THR A 204 -0.39 19.25 16.49
C THR A 204 0.18 19.76 15.17
N ASP A 205 1.47 20.07 15.16
CA ASP A 205 2.20 20.39 13.93
C ASP A 205 2.62 19.09 13.25
N TRP A 206 1.70 18.57 12.45
CA TRP A 206 1.90 17.26 11.80
C TRP A 206 3.13 17.21 10.89
N GLN A 207 3.52 18.35 10.32
CA GLN A 207 4.67 18.39 9.41
C GLN A 207 5.99 18.14 10.15
N LYS A 208 6.03 18.51 11.43
CA LYS A 208 7.22 18.34 12.25
C LYS A 208 7.14 17.13 13.20
N THR A 209 5.96 16.54 13.33
CA THR A 209 5.74 15.45 14.29
C THR A 209 6.47 14.19 13.86
N THR A 210 7.23 13.63 14.77
CA THR A 210 7.96 12.38 14.53
C THR A 210 7.03 11.16 14.73
N PRO A 211 7.41 9.99 14.19
CA PRO A 211 6.64 8.78 14.44
C PRO A 211 6.44 8.47 15.92
N ASP A 212 7.46 8.67 16.73
CA ASP A 212 7.39 8.35 18.16
C ASP A 212 6.39 9.26 18.89
N GLU A 213 6.33 10.52 18.49
CA GLU A 213 5.36 11.47 19.03
C GLU A 213 3.92 11.09 18.66
N ILE A 214 3.70 10.66 17.42
CA ILE A 214 2.36 10.22 16.98
C ILE A 214 1.89 9.02 17.80
N ILE A 215 2.77 8.06 18.04
CA ILE A 215 2.43 6.90 18.88
C ILE A 215 2.04 7.36 20.28
N GLY A 216 2.77 8.30 20.83
CA GLY A 216 2.48 8.83 22.16
C GLY A 216 1.13 9.52 22.26
N LEU A 217 0.65 10.10 21.17
CA LEU A 217 -0.64 10.80 21.14
C LEU A 217 -1.83 9.86 21.00
N SER A 218 -1.64 8.70 20.40
CA SER A 218 -2.74 7.78 20.10
C SER A 218 -3.04 6.86 21.29
N PRO A 219 -4.31 6.78 21.72
CA PRO A 219 -4.69 5.78 22.73
C PRO A 219 -4.35 4.36 22.32
N ARG A 220 -4.48 4.05 21.04
CA ARG A 220 -4.10 2.73 20.50
C ARG A 220 -2.60 2.55 20.44
N GLY A 221 -1.86 3.62 20.22
CA GLY A 221 -0.41 3.57 20.20
C GLY A 221 0.16 3.02 21.50
N LYS A 222 -0.47 3.35 22.60
CA LYS A 222 -0.05 2.86 23.92
C LYS A 222 -0.35 1.36 24.12
N GLY A 223 -1.36 0.84 23.43
CA GLY A 223 -1.72 -0.56 23.51
C GLY A 223 -1.13 -1.45 22.44
N ILE A 224 -0.51 -0.85 21.42
CA ILE A 224 0.14 -1.60 20.33
C ILE A 224 1.56 -1.95 20.78
N ARG A 225 1.90 -3.22 20.64
CA ARG A 225 3.25 -3.67 20.96
C ARG A 225 4.25 -3.02 20.00
N SER A 226 5.10 -2.19 20.54
CA SER A 226 6.03 -1.38 19.75
C SER A 226 7.01 -2.21 18.92
N GLU A 227 7.33 -3.40 19.42
CA GLU A 227 8.20 -4.33 18.70
C GLU A 227 7.57 -4.86 17.43
N LEU A 228 6.26 -4.80 17.34
CA LEU A 228 5.55 -5.26 16.15
C LEU A 228 5.17 -4.12 15.21
N UNK A 229 4.88 -2.88 15.71
CA UNK A 229 4.63 -2.27 15.25
C UNK A 229 4.26 -2.20 14.34
N LEU A 230 3.63 -3.02 13.98
CA LEU A 230 3.16 -3.28 12.65
C LEU A 230 2.33 -2.13 12.11
N ILE A 231 1.51 -1.57 12.98
CA ILE A 231 0.57 -0.55 12.57
C ILE A 231 0.85 0.71 13.37
N TYR A 232 1.36 1.67 12.68
CA TYR A 232 1.53 2.99 13.22
C TYR A 232 0.20 3.71 13.16
N PRO A 233 -0.27 4.38 14.20
CA PRO A 233 -1.47 5.19 14.14
C PRO A 233 -1.17 6.47 13.35
N ILE A 234 -0.93 6.31 12.09
CA ILE A 234 -0.60 7.41 11.19
C ILE A 234 -1.86 8.19 10.89
N VAL A 235 -1.79 9.46 11.05
CA VAL A 235 -2.95 10.34 11.00
C VAL A 235 -3.07 10.98 9.63
N ALA A 236 -4.27 10.96 9.09
CA ALA A 236 -4.62 11.74 7.91
C ALA A 236 -5.56 12.87 8.32
N GLY A 237 -5.88 13.75 7.45
CA GLY A 237 -6.77 14.89 7.60
C GLY A 237 -7.60 15.01 8.88
N PRO A 238 -8.30 16.07 9.15
CA PRO A 238 -8.40 17.24 8.27
C PRO A 238 -7.09 18.01 8.24
N TRP A 239 -6.46 17.99 7.12
CA TRP A 239 -5.17 18.67 6.97
C TRP A 239 -5.48 20.14 6.66
N HIS A 240 -5.40 20.97 7.68
CA HIS A 240 -5.84 22.35 7.59
C HIS A 240 -5.24 23.10 6.40
N GLU A 241 -4.00 22.82 6.10
CA GLU A 241 -3.28 23.45 5.00
C GLU A 241 -3.83 23.08 3.62
N LEU A 242 -4.55 21.97 3.54
CA LEU A 242 -5.20 21.55 2.31
C LEU A 242 -6.70 21.82 2.31
N SER A 243 -7.26 22.22 3.44
CA SER A 243 -8.69 22.47 3.52
C SER A 243 -9.04 23.83 2.88
N GLU A 244 -10.26 23.94 2.43
CA GLU A 244 -10.80 25.20 1.94
C GLU A 244 -11.26 26.04 3.14
N SER A 245 -11.18 27.35 3.02
CA SER A 245 -11.63 28.26 4.07
C SER A 245 -13.08 27.94 4.48
N GLY A 246 -13.29 27.82 5.77
CA GLY A 246 -14.61 27.54 6.34
C GLY A 246 -15.01 26.06 6.34
N LYS A 247 -14.14 25.15 5.87
CA LYS A 247 -14.42 23.72 5.87
C LYS A 247 -13.54 22.98 6.90
N THR A 248 -14.09 21.93 7.46
CA THR A 248 -13.42 21.19 8.54
C THR A 248 -12.68 19.94 8.07
N GLY A 249 -12.72 19.64 6.78
CA GLY A 249 -12.06 18.45 6.25
C GLY A 249 -11.48 18.67 4.87
N VAL A 250 -10.73 17.71 4.42
CA VAL A 250 -10.09 17.73 3.11
C VAL A 250 -10.72 16.61 2.26
N PRO A 251 -11.21 16.92 1.07
CA PRO A 251 -11.69 15.87 0.17
C PRO A 251 -10.61 14.80 -0.08
N THR A 252 -11.03 13.57 -0.14
CA THR A 252 -10.16 12.42 -0.42
C THR A 252 -9.31 12.67 -1.68
N SER A 253 -9.96 13.20 -2.72
CA SER A 253 -9.30 13.53 -3.99
C SER A 253 -8.13 14.49 -3.80
N LYS A 254 -8.30 15.51 -2.96
CA LYS A 254 -7.26 16.53 -2.74
C LYS A 254 -6.08 15.94 -1.97
N ALA A 255 -6.36 15.10 -0.98
CA ALA A 255 -5.31 14.41 -0.21
C ALA A 255 -4.48 13.49 -1.12
N LEU A 256 -5.15 12.71 -1.98
CA LEU A 256 -4.46 11.83 -2.91
C LEU A 256 -3.68 12.60 -3.98
N SER A 257 -4.25 13.69 -4.49
CA SER A 257 -3.54 14.56 -5.44
C SER A 257 -2.24 15.09 -4.84
N TRP A 258 -2.25 15.42 -3.55
CA TRP A 258 -1.03 15.88 -2.89
C TRP A 258 0.05 14.78 -2.91
N VAL A 259 -0.31 13.54 -2.57
CA VAL A 259 0.62 12.40 -2.58
C VAL A 259 1.17 12.17 -3.99
N LEU A 260 0.29 12.22 -4.99
CA LEU A 260 0.65 11.93 -6.39
C LEU A 260 1.52 13.02 -7.04
N LYS A 261 1.64 14.21 -6.43
CA LYS A 261 2.61 15.23 -6.88
C LYS A 261 4.05 14.78 -6.68
N ASN A 262 4.29 13.86 -5.75
CA ASN A 262 5.64 13.34 -5.53
C ASN A 262 5.99 12.38 -6.69
N LYS A 263 7.02 12.75 -7.45
CA LYS A 263 7.42 12.01 -8.66
C LYS A 263 7.98 10.62 -8.36
N ALA A 264 8.37 10.35 -7.13
CA ALA A 264 8.81 9.00 -6.74
C ALA A 264 7.64 8.01 -6.68
N VAL A 265 6.41 8.50 -6.47
CA VAL A 265 5.25 7.63 -6.26
C VAL A 265 4.76 7.06 -7.59
N ASN A 266 4.71 5.74 -7.71
CA ASN A 266 4.17 5.09 -8.90
C ASN A 266 2.67 4.80 -8.75
N SER A 267 2.24 4.31 -7.58
CA SER A 267 0.83 4.02 -7.34
C SER A 267 0.49 4.14 -5.86
N VAL A 268 -0.75 4.53 -5.57
CA VAL A 268 -1.30 4.61 -4.22
C VAL A 268 -2.33 3.49 -4.05
N LEU A 269 -2.17 2.66 -3.03
CA LEU A 269 -3.13 1.60 -2.74
C LEU A 269 -4.23 2.16 -1.83
N VAL A 270 -5.46 2.21 -2.34
CA VAL A 270 -6.62 2.72 -1.61
C VAL A 270 -7.59 1.58 -1.31
N ALA A 271 -8.11 1.56 -0.09
CA ALA A 271 -9.15 0.60 0.32
C ALA A 271 -10.46 1.37 0.44
N VAL A 272 -11.53 0.79 -0.09
CA VAL A 272 -12.85 1.40 -0.09
C VAL A 272 -13.90 0.39 0.36
N ALA A 273 -15.04 0.89 0.83
CA ALA A 273 -16.14 0.05 1.29
C ALA A 273 -17.32 0.02 0.31
N SER A 274 -17.30 0.86 -0.72
CA SER A 274 -18.40 0.93 -1.69
C SER A 274 -17.91 1.46 -3.04
N VAL A 275 -18.75 1.31 -4.05
CA VAL A 275 -18.51 1.88 -5.37
C VAL A 275 -18.49 3.43 -5.27
N ASP A 276 -19.38 4.00 -4.47
CA ASP A 276 -19.43 5.46 -4.30
C ASP A 276 -18.13 6.00 -3.70
N GLU A 277 -17.58 5.32 -2.68
CA GLU A 277 -16.27 5.70 -2.11
C GLU A 277 -15.16 5.57 -3.13
N LEU A 278 -15.21 4.54 -3.97
CA LEU A 278 -14.23 4.35 -5.03
C LEU A 278 -14.28 5.52 -6.02
N GLU A 279 -15.48 5.89 -6.47
CA GLU A 279 -15.66 6.98 -7.42
C GLU A 279 -15.23 8.33 -6.83
N GLU A 280 -15.58 8.60 -5.57
CA GLU A 280 -15.12 9.80 -4.87
C GLU A 280 -13.60 9.85 -4.80
N THR A 281 -12.98 8.72 -4.46
CA THR A 281 -11.52 8.59 -4.36
C THR A 281 -10.85 8.89 -5.71
N LEU A 282 -11.43 8.35 -6.79
CA LEU A 282 -10.88 8.51 -8.14
C LEU A 282 -11.21 9.87 -8.79
N ALA A 283 -12.10 10.65 -8.21
CA ALA A 283 -12.38 12.01 -8.69
C ALA A 283 -11.17 12.95 -8.46
N ALA A 284 -10.10 12.46 -7.84
CA ALA A 284 -8.84 13.17 -7.69
C ALA A 284 -8.17 13.33 -9.07
N LYS A 285 -8.25 14.53 -9.64
CA LYS A 285 -7.57 14.89 -10.89
C LYS A 285 -6.53 15.96 -10.61
#